data_965f113a2dacdf2428f6712da08a0ec4
#
_entry.id   965f113a2dacdf2428f6712da08a0ec4
#
_cell.length_a   1.000
_cell.length_b   1.000
_cell.length_c   1.000
_cell.angle_alpha   90.00
_cell.angle_beta   90.00
_cell.angle_gamma   90.00
#
_symmetry.space_group_name_H-M   'P 1'
#
loop_
_entity.id
_entity.type
_entity.pdbx_description
1 polymer ?
#
loop_
_entity_poly.entity_id
_entity_poly.type
_entity_poly.pdbx_seq_one_letter_code
_entity_poly.pdbx_strand_id
1 'polypeptide(L)'
;VFADLVEGIPQVLGCMKDPAGRYVWSNTGFANRLGIRPDEVVGRTVDELFPVEFARSYAGQDAQVLATGRPLQSHLELIVRADGGIGWYVTSKSRLIGIDRSVWGLAVLSIDLQSQLESAHAGLARMISRVREQVGHPWRVPELATIAGLSPKQLERLASRTLGLSPQRLVQRLRLEHAVRLITETVDSLGAISAECGFYDQSSFTKQFRSVLGLTPGAYRRAPP
;
A
#
# COMPACT_ATOMS: atom_id res chain seq x y z
N VAL A 1 -19.69 -17.03 -6.10
CA VAL A 1 -19.65 -16.12 -7.29
C VAL A 1 -18.61 -15.01 -7.12
N PHE A 2 -18.70 -14.12 -6.06
CA PHE A 2 -17.71 -13.04 -5.88
C PHE A 2 -16.29 -13.58 -5.61
N ALA A 3 -16.17 -14.53 -4.70
CA ALA A 3 -14.90 -15.18 -4.36
C ALA A 3 -14.25 -15.81 -5.62
N ASP A 4 -15.00 -16.52 -6.43
CA ASP A 4 -14.51 -17.19 -7.65
C ASP A 4 -14.01 -16.16 -8.69
N LEU A 5 -14.67 -15.00 -8.79
CA LEU A 5 -14.24 -13.94 -9.69
C LEU A 5 -12.90 -13.32 -9.25
N VAL A 6 -12.73 -13.09 -7.95
CA VAL A 6 -11.51 -12.49 -7.41
C VAL A 6 -10.34 -13.48 -7.39
N GLU A 7 -10.63 -14.79 -7.22
CA GLU A 7 -9.61 -15.84 -7.27
C GLU A 7 -8.90 -15.91 -8.63
N GLY A 8 -9.63 -15.65 -9.71
CA GLY A 8 -9.09 -15.66 -11.08
C GLY A 8 -8.23 -14.45 -11.46
N ILE A 9 -8.02 -13.48 -10.56
CA ILE A 9 -7.27 -12.24 -10.85
C ILE A 9 -5.97 -12.19 -10.03
N PRO A 10 -4.81 -12.60 -10.61
CA PRO A 10 -3.56 -12.77 -9.86
C PRO A 10 -3.03 -11.51 -9.16
N GLN A 11 -3.35 -10.32 -9.69
CA GLN A 11 -2.86 -9.03 -9.17
C GLN A 11 -3.74 -8.46 -8.04
N VAL A 12 -4.86 -9.11 -7.73
CA VAL A 12 -5.81 -8.66 -6.71
C VAL A 12 -5.57 -9.42 -5.42
N LEU A 13 -5.39 -8.69 -4.33
CA LEU A 13 -5.42 -9.23 -2.97
C LEU A 13 -6.86 -9.07 -2.46
N GLY A 14 -7.59 -10.16 -2.36
CA GLY A 14 -8.98 -10.17 -1.91
C GLY A 14 -9.12 -10.86 -0.57
N CYS A 15 -9.86 -10.24 0.36
CA CYS A 15 -10.25 -10.90 1.60
C CYS A 15 -11.61 -10.41 2.11
N MET A 16 -12.21 -11.21 2.97
CA MET A 16 -13.41 -10.85 3.72
C MET A 16 -13.17 -11.09 5.21
N LYS A 17 -13.77 -10.24 6.03
CA LYS A 17 -13.70 -10.33 7.49
C LYS A 17 -15.10 -10.28 8.08
N ASP A 18 -15.28 -10.95 9.21
CA ASP A 18 -16.46 -10.81 10.03
C ASP A 18 -16.48 -9.44 10.76
N PRO A 19 -17.57 -9.08 11.46
CA PRO A 19 -17.65 -7.82 12.22
C PRO A 19 -16.64 -7.72 13.36
N ALA A 20 -16.08 -8.86 13.83
CA ALA A 20 -15.04 -8.91 14.85
C ALA A 20 -13.62 -8.74 14.27
N GLY A 21 -13.49 -8.57 12.95
CA GLY A 21 -12.21 -8.37 12.26
C GLY A 21 -11.45 -9.65 11.94
N ARG A 22 -12.07 -10.84 12.13
CA ARG A 22 -11.47 -12.12 11.75
C ARG A 22 -11.67 -12.38 10.27
N TYR A 23 -10.62 -12.83 9.59
CA TYR A 23 -10.68 -13.24 8.21
C TYR A 23 -11.58 -14.48 8.07
N VAL A 24 -12.61 -14.39 7.24
CA VAL A 24 -13.51 -15.50 6.89
C VAL A 24 -13.24 -16.06 5.50
N TRP A 25 -12.53 -15.30 4.69
CA TRP A 25 -12.09 -15.72 3.35
C TRP A 25 -10.91 -14.87 2.89
N SER A 26 -10.01 -15.49 2.13
CA SER A 26 -8.99 -14.79 1.33
C SER A 26 -8.77 -15.51 0.01
N ASN A 27 -8.39 -14.77 -1.04
CA ASN A 27 -7.93 -15.40 -2.27
C ASN A 27 -6.45 -15.83 -2.15
N THR A 28 -6.02 -16.66 -3.09
CA THR A 28 -4.63 -17.12 -3.18
C THR A 28 -3.64 -15.97 -3.30
N GLY A 29 -4.00 -14.88 -4.00
CA GLY A 29 -3.15 -13.67 -4.10
C GLY A 29 -2.85 -13.03 -2.75
N PHE A 30 -3.86 -12.90 -1.88
CA PHE A 30 -3.69 -12.37 -0.52
C PHE A 30 -2.81 -13.28 0.34
N ALA A 31 -3.08 -14.58 0.34
CA ALA A 31 -2.34 -15.57 1.12
C ALA A 31 -0.86 -15.68 0.68
N ASN A 32 -0.60 -15.72 -0.63
CA ASN A 32 0.75 -15.73 -1.19
C ASN A 32 1.54 -14.47 -0.80
N ARG A 33 0.85 -13.32 -0.66
CA ARG A 33 1.47 -12.09 -0.20
C ARG A 33 2.03 -12.20 1.22
N LEU A 34 1.40 -13.02 2.05
CA LEU A 34 1.81 -13.33 3.42
C LEU A 34 2.74 -14.55 3.51
N GLY A 35 2.96 -15.28 2.40
CA GLY A 35 3.76 -16.50 2.39
C GLY A 35 3.09 -17.70 3.08
N ILE A 36 1.76 -17.70 3.20
CA ILE A 36 0.95 -18.74 3.83
C ILE A 36 -0.16 -19.22 2.89
N ARG A 37 -0.86 -20.30 3.25
CA ARG A 37 -2.00 -20.79 2.48
C ARG A 37 -3.30 -20.04 2.85
N PRO A 38 -4.30 -19.99 1.96
CA PRO A 38 -5.58 -19.35 2.23
C PRO A 38 -6.30 -19.87 3.48
N ASP A 39 -6.23 -21.17 3.75
CA ASP A 39 -6.82 -21.78 4.93
C ASP A 39 -6.14 -21.36 6.24
N GLU A 40 -4.87 -20.98 6.20
CA GLU A 40 -4.12 -20.47 7.35
C GLU A 40 -4.45 -19.00 7.66
N VAL A 41 -5.08 -18.26 6.74
CA VAL A 41 -5.58 -16.90 6.94
C VAL A 41 -6.90 -16.90 7.72
N VAL A 42 -7.77 -17.87 7.44
CA VAL A 42 -9.13 -17.94 8.00
C VAL A 42 -9.09 -18.07 9.52
N GLY A 43 -9.91 -17.29 10.21
CA GLY A 43 -10.01 -17.22 11.67
C GLY A 43 -9.02 -16.28 12.35
N ARG A 44 -7.94 -15.89 11.67
CA ARG A 44 -6.96 -14.91 12.21
C ARG A 44 -7.45 -13.47 12.09
N THR A 45 -6.80 -12.59 12.83
CA THR A 45 -7.00 -11.14 12.80
C THR A 45 -5.81 -10.44 12.11
N VAL A 46 -5.92 -9.14 11.87
CA VAL A 46 -4.79 -8.35 11.33
C VAL A 46 -3.59 -8.33 12.27
N ASP A 47 -3.84 -8.33 13.59
CA ASP A 47 -2.77 -8.29 14.59
C ASP A 47 -1.96 -9.61 14.64
N GLU A 48 -2.56 -10.71 14.19
CA GLU A 48 -1.91 -12.03 14.11
C GLU A 48 -1.16 -12.26 12.79
N LEU A 49 -1.45 -11.45 11.75
CA LEU A 49 -0.90 -11.61 10.40
C LEU A 49 0.09 -10.52 10.00
N PHE A 50 0.04 -9.36 10.64
CA PHE A 50 0.85 -8.21 10.25
C PHE A 50 1.59 -7.59 11.44
N PRO A 51 2.74 -6.95 11.20
CA PRO A 51 3.41 -6.15 12.22
C PRO A 51 2.45 -5.11 12.82
N VAL A 52 2.54 -4.90 14.14
CA VAL A 52 1.57 -4.13 14.94
C VAL A 52 1.28 -2.72 14.38
N GLU A 53 2.25 -2.07 13.77
CA GLU A 53 2.12 -0.73 13.21
C GLU A 53 1.20 -0.70 11.98
N PHE A 54 1.31 -1.70 11.12
CA PHE A 54 0.45 -1.87 9.96
C PHE A 54 -0.93 -2.39 10.38
N ALA A 55 -0.97 -3.38 11.25
CA ALA A 55 -2.20 -3.96 11.78
C ALA A 55 -3.11 -2.89 12.40
N ARG A 56 -2.54 -1.96 13.18
CA ARG A 56 -3.29 -0.84 13.77
C ARG A 56 -3.92 0.06 12.71
N SER A 57 -3.21 0.35 11.62
CA SER A 57 -3.74 1.14 10.50
C SER A 57 -4.89 0.42 9.80
N TYR A 58 -4.70 -0.87 9.49
CA TYR A 58 -5.70 -1.68 8.79
C TYR A 58 -6.96 -1.84 9.65
N ALA A 59 -6.82 -2.18 10.95
CA ALA A 59 -7.92 -2.30 11.88
C ALA A 59 -8.70 -0.98 12.06
N GLY A 60 -7.99 0.15 12.13
CA GLY A 60 -8.61 1.48 12.23
C GLY A 60 -9.48 1.81 11.02
N GLN A 61 -9.01 1.52 9.80
CA GLN A 61 -9.79 1.71 8.57
C GLN A 61 -11.00 0.75 8.54
N ASP A 62 -10.82 -0.51 8.91
CA ASP A 62 -11.88 -1.51 8.96
C ASP A 62 -12.99 -1.07 9.92
N ALA A 63 -12.61 -0.65 11.13
CA ALA A 63 -13.55 -0.13 12.14
C ALA A 63 -14.30 1.11 11.64
N GLN A 64 -13.63 2.03 10.96
CA GLN A 64 -14.25 3.22 10.38
C GLN A 64 -15.30 2.85 9.33
N VAL A 65 -15.00 1.94 8.40
CA VAL A 65 -15.95 1.47 7.38
C VAL A 65 -17.11 0.75 8.04
N LEU A 66 -16.85 -0.13 9.01
CA LEU A 66 -17.90 -0.85 9.75
C LEU A 66 -18.79 0.09 10.56
N ALA A 67 -18.26 1.13 11.19
CA ALA A 67 -19.04 2.07 12.00
C ALA A 67 -19.87 3.03 11.16
N THR A 68 -19.30 3.57 10.07
CA THR A 68 -19.93 4.64 9.31
C THR A 68 -20.75 4.16 8.11
N GLY A 69 -20.47 2.96 7.59
CA GLY A 69 -21.02 2.44 6.33
C GLY A 69 -20.48 3.15 5.08
N ARG A 70 -19.60 4.13 5.25
CA ARG A 70 -18.97 4.80 4.12
C ARG A 70 -17.82 3.91 3.60
N PRO A 71 -17.87 3.49 2.34
CA PRO A 71 -16.78 2.67 1.80
C PRO A 71 -15.49 3.48 1.72
N LEU A 72 -14.36 2.82 1.96
CA LEU A 72 -13.04 3.33 1.61
C LEU A 72 -12.82 3.01 0.13
N GLN A 73 -12.51 4.00 -0.68
CA GLN A 73 -12.30 3.81 -2.13
C GLN A 73 -10.95 4.38 -2.56
N SER A 74 -10.23 3.61 -3.37
CA SER A 74 -8.97 4.02 -4.01
C SER A 74 -7.94 4.58 -3.02
N HIS A 75 -7.88 4.01 -1.81
CA HIS A 75 -6.93 4.41 -0.78
C HIS A 75 -5.56 3.82 -1.06
N LEU A 76 -4.53 4.68 -1.17
CA LEU A 76 -3.16 4.21 -1.34
C LEU A 76 -2.61 3.71 -0.01
N GLU A 77 -2.36 2.43 0.08
CA GLU A 77 -1.96 1.71 1.27
C GLU A 77 -0.65 0.96 1.08
N LEU A 78 0.18 0.92 2.11
CA LEU A 78 1.33 0.03 2.17
C LEU A 78 0.90 -1.35 2.65
N ILE A 79 1.27 -2.38 1.90
CA ILE A 79 1.07 -3.77 2.32
C ILE A 79 2.43 -4.44 2.46
N VAL A 80 2.66 -5.07 3.61
CA VAL A 80 3.89 -5.80 3.93
C VAL A 80 3.89 -7.16 3.23
N ARG A 81 5.06 -7.63 2.79
CA ARG A 81 5.30 -8.96 2.23
C ARG A 81 5.82 -9.91 3.31
N ALA A 82 5.76 -11.21 3.02
CA ALA A 82 6.34 -12.24 3.87
C ALA A 82 7.86 -12.07 4.09
N ASP A 83 8.56 -11.49 3.11
CA ASP A 83 9.99 -11.19 3.17
C ASP A 83 10.32 -9.88 3.92
N GLY A 84 9.33 -9.25 4.54
CA GLY A 84 9.48 -7.95 5.20
C GLY A 84 9.50 -6.75 4.26
N GLY A 85 9.52 -6.96 2.94
CA GLY A 85 9.40 -5.90 1.96
C GLY A 85 7.99 -5.27 1.96
N ILE A 86 7.86 -4.10 1.37
CA ILE A 86 6.56 -3.42 1.23
C ILE A 86 6.21 -3.18 -0.22
N GLY A 87 4.92 -2.95 -0.49
CA GLY A 87 4.43 -2.48 -1.78
C GLY A 87 3.26 -1.53 -1.61
N TRP A 88 3.09 -0.65 -2.57
CA TRP A 88 1.96 0.26 -2.62
C TRP A 88 0.79 -0.40 -3.36
N TYR A 89 -0.36 -0.40 -2.69
CA TYR A 89 -1.61 -0.94 -3.20
C TYR A 89 -2.69 0.12 -3.18
N VAL A 90 -3.59 0.06 -4.14
CA VAL A 90 -4.82 0.82 -4.13
C VAL A 90 -5.91 -0.08 -3.55
N THR A 91 -6.34 0.26 -2.33
CA THR A 91 -7.26 -0.54 -1.54
C THR A 91 -8.65 0.07 -1.52
N SER A 92 -9.64 -0.78 -1.67
CA SER A 92 -11.06 -0.44 -1.48
C SER A 92 -11.66 -1.40 -0.44
N LYS A 93 -12.47 -0.84 0.48
CA LYS A 93 -13.13 -1.58 1.55
C LYS A 93 -14.61 -1.20 1.60
N SER A 94 -15.48 -2.19 1.75
CA SER A 94 -16.91 -1.98 1.84
C SER A 94 -17.57 -2.97 2.81
N ARG A 95 -18.68 -2.56 3.44
CA ARG A 95 -19.50 -3.48 4.22
C ARG A 95 -20.04 -4.60 3.34
N LEU A 96 -20.09 -5.79 3.91
CA LEU A 96 -20.91 -6.89 3.43
C LEU A 96 -22.28 -6.82 4.14
N ILE A 97 -23.33 -6.65 3.37
CA ILE A 97 -24.69 -6.50 3.89
C ILE A 97 -25.50 -7.73 3.49
N GLY A 98 -26.13 -8.37 4.47
CA GLY A 98 -27.05 -9.47 4.28
C GLY A 98 -28.38 -9.03 3.66
N ILE A 99 -29.19 -9.99 3.22
CA ILE A 99 -30.52 -9.77 2.66
C ILE A 99 -31.45 -9.10 3.71
N ASP A 100 -31.24 -9.43 4.98
CA ASP A 100 -31.92 -8.86 6.14
C ASP A 100 -31.41 -7.47 6.54
N ARG A 101 -30.49 -6.90 5.75
CA ARG A 101 -29.76 -5.64 6.01
C ARG A 101 -28.82 -5.67 7.21
N SER A 102 -28.57 -6.82 7.80
CA SER A 102 -27.53 -6.97 8.82
C SER A 102 -26.13 -6.78 8.21
N VAL A 103 -25.19 -6.30 9.02
CA VAL A 103 -23.78 -6.18 8.61
C VAL A 103 -23.11 -7.53 8.86
N TRP A 104 -22.77 -8.24 7.80
CA TRP A 104 -22.08 -9.53 7.86
C TRP A 104 -20.57 -9.39 8.01
N GLY A 105 -20.05 -8.22 7.69
CA GLY A 105 -18.62 -7.99 7.77
C GLY A 105 -18.12 -6.97 6.78
N LEU A 106 -16.89 -7.20 6.31
CA LEU A 106 -16.14 -6.31 5.43
C LEU A 106 -15.54 -7.10 4.27
N ALA A 107 -15.67 -6.56 3.05
CA ALA A 107 -14.90 -6.98 1.88
C ALA A 107 -13.76 -6.00 1.63
N VAL A 108 -12.59 -6.51 1.33
CA VAL A 108 -11.38 -5.75 1.01
C VAL A 108 -10.81 -6.24 -0.31
N LEU A 109 -10.50 -5.30 -1.20
CA LEU A 109 -9.77 -5.53 -2.44
C LEU A 109 -8.59 -4.56 -2.49
N SER A 110 -7.40 -5.10 -2.69
CA SER A 110 -6.18 -4.32 -2.89
C SER A 110 -5.52 -4.73 -4.20
N ILE A 111 -5.21 -3.77 -5.04
CA ILE A 111 -4.58 -3.98 -6.34
C ILE A 111 -3.22 -3.32 -6.31
N ASP A 112 -2.18 -4.03 -6.76
CA ASP A 112 -0.85 -3.44 -6.90
C ASP A 112 -0.91 -2.14 -7.70
N LEU A 113 -0.27 -1.10 -7.19
CA LEU A 113 -0.32 0.24 -7.76
C LEU A 113 0.13 0.24 -9.22
N GLN A 114 1.20 -0.47 -9.54
CA GLN A 114 1.76 -0.50 -10.89
C GLN A 114 0.77 -1.19 -11.85
N SER A 115 0.27 -2.36 -11.49
CA SER A 115 -0.69 -3.12 -12.32
C SER A 115 -1.97 -2.35 -12.58
N GLN A 116 -2.49 -1.65 -11.57
CA GLN A 116 -3.69 -0.84 -11.72
C GLN A 116 -3.48 0.33 -12.69
N LEU A 117 -2.34 1.00 -12.59
CA LEU A 117 -2.06 2.17 -13.43
C LEU A 117 -1.72 1.78 -14.86
N GLU A 118 -1.06 0.66 -15.10
CA GLU A 118 -0.77 0.16 -16.44
C GLU A 118 -2.05 -0.08 -17.25
N SER A 119 -3.09 -0.58 -16.61
CA SER A 119 -4.38 -0.82 -17.27
C SER A 119 -5.22 0.43 -17.50
N ALA A 120 -5.20 1.38 -16.54
CA ALA A 120 -6.10 2.53 -16.54
C ALA A 120 -5.41 3.86 -16.91
N HIS A 121 -4.13 4.01 -16.59
CA HIS A 121 -3.40 5.28 -16.68
C HIS A 121 -1.92 5.09 -17.05
N ALA A 122 -1.66 4.57 -18.25
CA ALA A 122 -0.30 4.25 -18.73
C ALA A 122 0.73 5.40 -18.56
N GLY A 123 0.32 6.66 -18.71
CA GLY A 123 1.19 7.81 -18.45
C GLY A 123 1.68 7.89 -16.99
N LEU A 124 0.77 7.69 -16.04
CA LEU A 124 1.10 7.69 -14.61
C LEU A 124 1.98 6.48 -14.25
N ALA A 125 1.70 5.32 -14.85
CA ALA A 125 2.52 4.12 -14.68
C ALA A 125 3.96 4.35 -15.16
N ARG A 126 4.15 4.92 -16.37
CA ARG A 126 5.49 5.29 -16.90
C ARG A 126 6.24 6.24 -15.96
N MET A 127 5.55 7.24 -15.43
CA MET A 127 6.15 8.18 -14.48
C MET A 127 6.62 7.47 -13.21
N ILE A 128 5.81 6.57 -12.65
CA ILE A 128 6.17 5.80 -11.46
C ILE A 128 7.37 4.88 -11.73
N SER A 129 7.38 4.17 -12.86
CA SER A 129 8.54 3.34 -13.24
C SER A 129 9.81 4.16 -13.33
N ARG A 130 9.76 5.34 -13.96
CA ARG A 130 10.93 6.22 -14.06
C ARG A 130 11.39 6.73 -12.69
N VAL A 131 10.48 7.08 -11.79
CA VAL A 131 10.82 7.50 -10.42
C VAL A 131 11.48 6.35 -9.65
N ARG A 132 11.01 5.11 -9.79
CA ARG A 132 11.63 3.93 -9.17
C ARG A 132 13.04 3.64 -9.70
N GLU A 133 13.27 3.81 -11.00
CA GLU A 133 14.60 3.66 -11.62
C GLU A 133 15.61 4.70 -11.13
N GLN A 134 15.16 5.90 -10.80
CA GLN A 134 16.01 7.04 -10.42
C GLN A 134 15.48 7.70 -9.14
N VAL A 135 15.33 6.92 -8.08
CA VAL A 135 14.64 7.33 -6.84
C VAL A 135 15.29 8.54 -6.16
N GLY A 136 16.61 8.65 -6.22
CA GLY A 136 17.39 9.76 -5.64
C GLY A 136 17.32 11.07 -6.42
N HIS A 137 16.86 11.03 -7.68
CA HIS A 137 16.77 12.23 -8.52
C HIS A 137 15.83 13.28 -7.90
N PRO A 138 16.18 14.61 -7.96
CA PRO A 138 15.35 15.69 -7.40
C PRO A 138 14.15 16.04 -8.30
N TRP A 139 13.23 15.12 -8.44
CA TRP A 139 12.06 15.20 -9.32
C TRP A 139 11.23 16.46 -9.11
N ARG A 140 10.94 17.17 -10.20
CA ARG A 140 10.04 18.32 -10.22
C ARG A 140 8.75 18.00 -11.00
N VAL A 141 7.62 18.61 -10.62
CA VAL A 141 6.31 18.33 -11.23
C VAL A 141 6.30 18.51 -12.75
N PRO A 142 6.90 19.55 -13.35
CA PRO A 142 6.95 19.68 -14.81
C PRO A 142 7.63 18.49 -15.52
N GLU A 143 8.72 17.99 -14.95
CA GLU A 143 9.46 16.85 -15.46
C GLU A 143 8.64 15.55 -15.37
N LEU A 144 8.03 15.31 -14.21
CA LEU A 144 7.11 14.19 -14.01
C LEU A 144 5.93 14.23 -14.97
N ALA A 145 5.39 15.41 -15.24
CA ALA A 145 4.29 15.62 -16.18
C ALA A 145 4.70 15.29 -17.60
N THR A 146 5.91 15.71 -18.02
CA THR A 146 6.47 15.37 -19.34
C THR A 146 6.58 13.85 -19.53
N ILE A 147 7.10 13.12 -18.53
CA ILE A 147 7.20 11.66 -18.58
C ILE A 147 5.81 11.01 -18.69
N ALA A 148 4.83 11.55 -17.98
CA ALA A 148 3.45 11.06 -18.04
C ALA A 148 2.73 11.42 -19.37
N GLY A 149 3.27 12.32 -20.18
CA GLY A 149 2.60 12.85 -21.37
C GLY A 149 1.44 13.79 -21.03
N LEU A 150 1.54 14.53 -19.93
CA LEU A 150 0.50 15.40 -19.38
C LEU A 150 1.05 16.81 -19.10
N SER A 151 0.16 17.80 -19.00
CA SER A 151 0.53 19.07 -18.37
C SER A 151 0.65 18.91 -16.84
N PRO A 152 1.39 19.79 -16.12
CA PRO A 152 1.49 19.74 -14.67
C PRO A 152 0.13 19.72 -13.96
N LYS A 153 -0.82 20.54 -14.40
CA LYS A 153 -2.18 20.61 -13.85
C LYS A 153 -2.99 19.32 -14.10
N GLN A 154 -2.81 18.70 -15.26
CA GLN A 154 -3.45 17.42 -15.57
C GLN A 154 -2.86 16.29 -14.69
N LEU A 155 -1.53 16.26 -14.50
CA LEU A 155 -0.87 15.29 -13.64
C LEU A 155 -1.34 15.43 -12.17
N GLU A 156 -1.38 16.66 -11.64
CA GLU A 156 -1.88 16.91 -10.29
C GLU A 156 -3.32 16.41 -10.10
N ARG A 157 -4.21 16.76 -11.06
CA ARG A 157 -5.60 16.33 -11.01
C ARG A 157 -5.72 14.81 -11.11
N LEU A 158 -4.97 14.16 -11.99
CA LEU A 158 -4.99 12.72 -12.17
C LEU A 158 -4.49 12.00 -10.90
N ALA A 159 -3.31 12.36 -10.39
CA ALA A 159 -2.73 11.77 -9.20
C ALA A 159 -3.65 11.94 -7.97
N SER A 160 -4.22 13.14 -7.80
CA SER A 160 -5.17 13.41 -6.71
C SER A 160 -6.46 12.58 -6.82
N ARG A 161 -7.02 12.44 -8.03
CA ARG A 161 -8.27 11.68 -8.24
C ARG A 161 -8.06 10.17 -8.15
N THR A 162 -6.92 9.66 -8.65
CA THR A 162 -6.64 8.22 -8.71
C THR A 162 -6.04 7.69 -7.42
N LEU A 163 -5.19 8.48 -6.75
CA LEU A 163 -4.39 8.05 -5.61
C LEU A 163 -4.60 8.88 -4.33
N GLY A 164 -5.39 9.95 -4.39
CA GLY A 164 -5.56 10.87 -3.27
C GLY A 164 -4.29 11.66 -2.89
N LEU A 165 -3.27 11.69 -3.76
CA LEU A 165 -1.95 12.28 -3.47
C LEU A 165 -1.55 13.30 -4.53
N SER A 166 -0.74 14.29 -4.14
CA SER A 166 -0.01 15.10 -5.10
C SER A 166 1.17 14.33 -5.71
N PRO A 167 1.66 14.69 -6.92
CA PRO A 167 2.82 14.05 -7.53
C PRO A 167 4.06 14.03 -6.63
N GLN A 168 4.33 15.12 -5.89
CA GLN A 168 5.45 15.15 -4.95
C GLN A 168 5.29 14.16 -3.80
N ARG A 169 4.08 14.05 -3.24
CA ARG A 169 3.81 13.07 -2.18
C ARG A 169 3.95 11.64 -2.71
N LEU A 170 3.56 11.39 -3.95
CA LEU A 170 3.77 10.10 -4.59
C LEU A 170 5.26 9.77 -4.70
N VAL A 171 6.10 10.72 -5.17
CA VAL A 171 7.56 10.53 -5.20
C VAL A 171 8.10 10.20 -3.80
N GLN A 172 7.67 10.92 -2.77
CA GLN A 172 8.08 10.62 -1.38
C GLN A 172 7.69 9.20 -0.95
N ARG A 173 6.50 8.73 -1.34
CA ARG A 173 6.06 7.34 -1.05
C ARG A 173 6.97 6.31 -1.73
N LEU A 174 7.31 6.53 -3.01
CA LEU A 174 8.23 5.64 -3.75
C LEU A 174 9.65 5.64 -3.17
N ARG A 175 10.15 6.79 -2.69
CA ARG A 175 11.41 6.87 -1.95
C ARG A 175 11.39 6.05 -0.67
N LEU A 176 10.29 6.07 0.08
CA LEU A 176 10.15 5.28 1.29
C LEU A 176 10.06 3.78 0.99
N GLU A 177 9.37 3.38 -0.10
CA GLU A 177 9.35 1.99 -0.57
C GLU A 177 10.77 1.48 -0.86
N HIS A 178 11.57 2.27 -1.57
CA HIS A 178 12.97 1.94 -1.86
C HIS A 178 13.83 1.89 -0.59
N ALA A 179 13.65 2.86 0.33
CA ALA A 179 14.37 2.88 1.59
C ALA A 179 14.08 1.64 2.46
N VAL A 180 12.82 1.17 2.50
CA VAL A 180 12.47 -0.08 3.20
C VAL A 180 13.23 -1.25 2.60
N ARG A 181 13.28 -1.37 1.28
CA ARG A 181 14.04 -2.42 0.60
C ARG A 181 15.52 -2.39 1.02
N LEU A 182 16.16 -1.21 0.96
CA LEU A 182 17.56 -1.09 1.38
C LEU A 182 17.76 -1.41 2.88
N ILE A 183 16.83 -1.03 3.75
CA ILE A 183 16.88 -1.34 5.18
C ILE A 183 16.82 -2.84 5.44
N THR A 184 16.04 -3.58 4.66
CA THR A 184 15.85 -5.03 4.83
C THR A 184 16.92 -5.85 4.13
N GLU A 185 17.43 -5.39 2.99
CA GLU A 185 18.35 -6.15 2.13
C GLU A 185 19.82 -5.80 2.34
N THR A 186 20.14 -4.67 3.01
CA THR A 186 21.54 -4.21 3.17
C THR A 186 21.89 -3.89 4.61
N VAL A 187 23.19 -3.76 4.86
CA VAL A 187 23.77 -3.29 6.15
C VAL A 187 24.14 -1.81 6.12
N ASP A 188 23.80 -1.10 5.06
CA ASP A 188 24.16 0.30 4.87
C ASP A 188 23.66 1.19 6.02
N SER A 189 24.43 2.25 6.30
CA SER A 189 24.03 3.22 7.31
C SER A 189 22.71 3.93 6.92
N LEU A 190 21.89 4.28 7.89
CA LEU A 190 20.66 5.02 7.63
C LEU A 190 20.90 6.38 6.97
N GLY A 191 22.09 6.96 7.18
CA GLY A 191 22.51 8.16 6.48
C GLY A 191 22.76 7.93 4.99
N ALA A 192 23.45 6.82 4.63
CA ALA A 192 23.67 6.43 3.25
C ALA A 192 22.36 6.14 2.53
N ILE A 193 21.49 5.34 3.14
CA ILE A 193 20.15 5.05 2.60
C ILE A 193 19.34 6.33 2.40
N SER A 194 19.36 7.26 3.36
CA SER A 194 18.68 8.55 3.25
C SER A 194 19.16 9.33 2.01
N ALA A 195 20.47 9.40 1.81
CA ALA A 195 21.08 10.10 0.67
C ALA A 195 20.72 9.43 -0.66
N GLU A 196 20.87 8.09 -0.75
CA GLU A 196 20.52 7.31 -1.94
C GLU A 196 19.06 7.47 -2.34
N CYS A 197 18.15 7.51 -1.35
CA CYS A 197 16.73 7.74 -1.59
C CYS A 197 16.38 9.21 -1.90
N GLY A 198 17.36 10.12 -1.93
CA GLY A 198 17.17 11.52 -2.29
C GLY A 198 16.47 12.36 -1.21
N PHE A 199 16.59 11.99 0.06
CA PHE A 199 16.19 12.84 1.18
C PHE A 199 17.27 13.90 1.45
N TYR A 200 16.85 15.07 1.90
CA TYR A 200 17.74 16.18 2.20
C TYR A 200 18.76 15.82 3.29
N ASP A 201 18.29 15.18 4.36
CA ASP A 201 19.10 14.70 5.47
C ASP A 201 18.44 13.50 6.16
N GLN A 202 19.20 12.82 7.04
CA GLN A 202 18.72 11.67 7.79
C GLN A 202 17.58 12.01 8.76
N SER A 203 17.52 13.23 9.29
CA SER A 203 16.47 13.67 10.21
C SER A 203 15.13 13.80 9.49
N SER A 204 15.13 14.42 8.32
CA SER A 204 13.98 14.54 7.42
C SER A 204 13.49 13.16 6.97
N PHE A 205 14.42 12.29 6.59
CA PHE A 205 14.12 10.90 6.27
C PHE A 205 13.43 10.18 7.44
N THR A 206 14.02 10.22 8.64
CA THR A 206 13.49 9.55 9.83
C THR A 206 12.09 10.05 10.16
N LYS A 207 11.85 11.37 10.09
CA LYS A 207 10.55 11.97 10.35
C LYS A 207 9.49 11.50 9.35
N GLN A 208 9.83 11.51 8.05
CA GLN A 208 8.90 11.07 7.00
C GLN A 208 8.64 9.58 7.07
N PHE A 209 9.67 8.77 7.27
CA PHE A 209 9.57 7.32 7.44
C PHE A 209 8.62 6.98 8.60
N ARG A 210 8.84 7.58 9.79
CA ARG A 210 7.98 7.37 10.96
C ARG A 210 6.54 7.84 10.73
N SER A 211 6.36 8.95 10.03
CA SER A 211 5.03 9.49 9.72
C SER A 211 4.19 8.55 8.85
N VAL A 212 4.84 7.73 8.01
CA VAL A 212 4.17 6.86 7.04
C VAL A 212 4.08 5.42 7.54
N LEU A 213 5.14 4.94 8.19
CA LEU A 213 5.30 3.54 8.58
C LEU A 213 5.07 3.30 10.09
N GLY A 214 4.87 4.37 10.87
CA GLY A 214 4.66 4.29 12.31
C GLY A 214 5.94 4.09 13.13
N LEU A 215 7.00 3.54 12.54
CA LEU A 215 8.29 3.23 13.16
C LEU A 215 9.40 4.12 12.60
N THR A 216 10.49 4.28 13.38
CA THR A 216 11.72 4.85 12.85
C THR A 216 12.45 3.83 11.95
N PRO A 217 13.30 4.27 10.99
CA PRO A 217 14.09 3.37 10.16
C PRO A 217 14.95 2.38 10.97
N GLY A 218 15.53 2.86 12.09
CA GLY A 218 16.32 2.01 12.97
C GLY A 218 15.50 0.98 13.75
N ALA A 219 14.27 1.32 14.13
CA ALA A 219 13.33 0.36 14.74
C ALA A 219 12.86 -0.67 13.70
N TYR A 220 12.57 -0.23 12.47
CA TYR A 220 12.18 -1.11 11.36
C TYR A 220 13.27 -2.15 11.06
N ARG A 221 14.55 -1.74 11.01
CA ARG A 221 15.70 -2.64 10.79
C ARG A 221 15.85 -3.73 11.87
N ARG A 222 15.44 -3.44 13.09
CA ARG A 222 15.50 -4.38 14.22
C ARG A 222 14.25 -5.23 14.40
N ALA A 223 13.15 -4.84 13.76
CA ALA A 223 11.93 -5.63 13.80
C ALA A 223 12.15 -6.92 12.99
N PRO A 224 11.80 -8.09 13.51
CA PRO A 224 11.78 -9.30 12.71
C PRO A 224 10.76 -9.15 11.57
N PRO A 225 11.01 -9.74 10.40
CA PRO A 225 10.06 -9.78 9.30
C PRO A 225 8.76 -10.52 9.67
#